data_e8aa1945c7e21bb8adf77be4e3715ec4
#
_entry.id   e8aa1945c7e21bb8adf77be4e3715ec4
#
_cell.length_a   1.000
_cell.length_b   1.000
_cell.length_c   1.000
_cell.angle_alpha   90.00
_cell.angle_beta   90.00
_cell.angle_gamma   90.00
#
_symmetry.space_group_name_H-M   'P 1'
#
loop_
_entity.id
_entity.type
_entity.pdbx_description
1 polymer ?
#
loop_
_entity_poly.entity_id
_entity_poly.type
_entity_poly.pdbx_seq_one_letter_code
_entity_poly.pdbx_strand_id
1 'polypeptide(L)'
;MIETSILTQISREDLEAKLGRFVAEEIVVRNGSSWKCPTYVQRIPPCRDACPSSEDIRGYLTTIAQAGMFKKSHEQALDEAWELLTDKNPLPSTHGRICPHPCESGCNRQFLTDGSVAINNMERFIGDHGLNRKLKYKKLTDKMSGKKVAVIGSGPAGLSCAYQLARKGHKVTIFEAFAKTGGMLRYGIPSYRLPEDILDAEVQNILDLGVELKCNTRIGRDISFEDLKKQFDAVFLGLGAHKGSIMNIDGEDSANVFTAASFLNRVNSGAKVEIGSQVVVIGGGDSAMDAARVSLRLQAELDAAEASGNADAYDQAREEVDRKAQHDEETVSIEKTALDSARSALRVSKYSKVTVLYRRTKDEMPAIAKDVVEAEHEGIHFELLTAPVGIVTDGGRATGVQCVRMELGAPDSSGRRRPIPVAGSEFVVACDTIIMGIGQVPELEQGMETLADKWGWLSVDKAFATATPGVFAGGDVIGLGISTRSVGHGRLAARTIHAYLNGENLNAAHKARPVKHSEMRMSFYPPMKRNEEKQIPVEEATRTFKETTHTIEFEQALAESKRCMSCGLCFACDQCRIYCPREAIERSFKRPQGKVMHTDYTRCNGCHVCHLACPCGYIQMGMGL
;
A
#
# COMPACT_ATOMS: atom_id res chain seq x y z
N MET A 1 35.19 -2.07 43.12
CA MET A 1 36.09 -2.54 42.05
C MET A 1 35.80 -4.01 41.83
N ILE A 2 35.06 -4.32 40.77
CA ILE A 2 35.03 -5.70 40.29
C ILE A 2 36.33 -5.84 39.53
N GLU A 3 37.21 -6.69 40.06
CA GLU A 3 38.54 -6.89 39.50
C GLU A 3 38.47 -7.25 38.02
N THR A 4 39.20 -6.56 37.20
CA THR A 4 39.43 -6.84 35.77
C THR A 4 39.83 -8.31 35.51
N SER A 5 40.24 -9.03 36.54
CA SER A 5 40.60 -10.44 36.54
C SER A 5 39.44 -11.40 36.31
N ILE A 6 38.17 -11.01 36.58
CA ILE A 6 37.01 -11.91 36.42
C ILE A 6 36.62 -12.07 34.96
N LEU A 7 36.75 -11.01 34.14
CA LEU A 7 36.43 -11.08 32.70
C LEU A 7 37.45 -11.89 31.89
N THR A 8 38.67 -11.99 32.37
CA THR A 8 39.73 -12.81 31.74
C THR A 8 39.60 -14.31 32.03
N GLN A 9 38.76 -14.70 33.01
CA GLN A 9 38.52 -16.11 33.36
C GLN A 9 37.23 -16.72 32.75
N ILE A 10 36.39 -15.88 32.13
CA ILE A 10 35.16 -16.40 31.46
C ILE A 10 35.57 -16.88 30.07
N SER A 11 35.26 -18.15 29.76
CA SER A 11 35.54 -18.67 28.43
C SER A 11 34.69 -17.97 27.37
N ARG A 12 35.18 -17.97 26.12
CA ARG A 12 34.41 -17.42 24.98
C ARG A 12 33.05 -18.09 24.84
N GLU A 13 32.99 -19.39 25.08
CA GLU A 13 31.75 -20.20 24.98
C GLU A 13 30.74 -19.78 26.06
N ASP A 14 31.18 -19.49 27.29
CA ASP A 14 30.32 -18.99 28.36
C ASP A 14 29.77 -17.60 28.05
N LEU A 15 30.60 -16.74 27.44
CA LEU A 15 30.15 -15.42 27.00
C LEU A 15 29.16 -15.50 25.82
N GLU A 16 29.41 -16.38 24.88
CA GLU A 16 28.51 -16.64 23.76
C GLU A 16 27.16 -17.19 24.21
N ALA A 17 27.17 -18.12 25.17
CA ALA A 17 25.97 -18.69 25.76
C ALA A 17 25.14 -17.67 26.55
N LYS A 18 25.78 -16.72 27.24
CA LYS A 18 25.11 -15.71 28.11
C LYS A 18 24.72 -14.43 27.37
N LEU A 19 25.52 -13.99 26.39
CA LEU A 19 25.39 -12.67 25.76
C LEU A 19 25.15 -12.74 24.25
N GLY A 20 25.27 -13.92 23.67
CA GLY A 20 25.26 -14.14 22.22
C GLY A 20 26.65 -13.98 21.60
N ARG A 21 26.88 -14.68 20.50
CA ARG A 21 28.19 -14.81 19.84
C ARG A 21 28.84 -13.47 19.48
N PHE A 22 28.07 -12.54 18.96
CA PHE A 22 28.56 -11.21 18.55
C PHE A 22 29.15 -10.43 19.72
N VAL A 23 28.50 -10.46 20.89
CA VAL A 23 28.94 -9.76 22.10
C VAL A 23 30.19 -10.40 22.66
N ALA A 24 30.28 -11.73 22.68
CA ALA A 24 31.42 -12.45 23.18
C ALA A 24 32.69 -12.17 22.37
N GLU A 25 32.63 -12.15 21.06
CA GLU A 25 33.74 -11.89 20.17
C GLU A 25 34.37 -10.51 20.44
N GLU A 26 33.55 -9.49 20.63
CA GLU A 26 34.03 -8.13 20.84
C GLU A 26 34.57 -7.88 22.27
N ILE A 27 34.01 -8.54 23.29
CA ILE A 27 34.49 -8.45 24.66
C ILE A 27 35.83 -9.15 24.82
N VAL A 28 36.04 -10.30 24.20
CA VAL A 28 37.28 -11.08 24.28
C VAL A 28 38.46 -10.36 23.58
N VAL A 29 38.16 -9.64 22.50
CA VAL A 29 39.21 -8.95 21.71
C VAL A 29 39.65 -7.63 22.35
N ARG A 30 38.84 -7.01 23.24
CA ARG A 30 39.12 -5.67 23.80
C ARG A 30 39.33 -5.69 25.31
N ASN A 31 40.54 -5.97 25.73
CA ASN A 31 40.98 -5.78 27.10
C ASN A 31 41.15 -4.28 27.42
N GLY A 32 40.17 -3.65 28.10
CA GLY A 32 40.39 -2.36 28.72
C GLY A 32 39.45 -1.21 28.26
N SER A 33 39.81 -0.03 28.76
CA SER A 33 39.13 1.23 28.40
C SER A 33 39.61 1.77 27.04
N SER A 34 38.74 2.49 26.36
CA SER A 34 39.08 3.23 25.14
C SER A 34 38.67 4.70 25.29
N TRP A 35 39.16 5.54 24.38
CA TRP A 35 38.74 6.94 24.27
C TRP A 35 37.35 7.14 23.71
N LYS A 36 36.70 6.06 23.21
CA LYS A 36 35.34 6.10 22.64
C LYS A 36 34.30 5.98 23.75
N CYS A 37 33.28 6.81 23.66
CA CYS A 37 32.14 6.80 24.56
C CYS A 37 30.87 6.45 23.80
N PRO A 38 29.78 6.02 24.47
CA PRO A 38 28.52 5.74 23.81
C PRO A 38 27.92 7.01 23.20
N THR A 39 27.53 6.91 21.93
CA THR A 39 26.74 7.91 21.22
C THR A 39 25.40 7.31 20.89
N TYR A 40 24.33 8.11 20.98
CA TYR A 40 22.97 7.69 20.75
C TYR A 40 22.54 8.10 19.34
N VAL A 41 22.57 7.15 18.41
CA VAL A 41 22.33 7.42 16.99
C VAL A 41 20.99 6.87 16.58
N GLN A 42 20.05 7.78 16.33
CA GLN A 42 18.76 7.41 15.76
C GLN A 42 18.95 6.97 14.30
N ARG A 43 18.65 5.70 14.01
CA ARG A 43 18.70 5.13 12.67
C ARG A 43 17.31 4.87 12.14
N ILE A 44 17.19 4.70 10.81
CA ILE A 44 15.94 4.34 10.17
C ILE A 44 15.68 2.83 10.40
N PRO A 45 14.50 2.44 10.90
CA PRO A 45 14.13 1.03 10.93
C PRO A 45 13.88 0.54 9.51
N PRO A 46 14.23 -0.72 9.18
CA PRO A 46 14.10 -1.22 7.81
C PRO A 46 12.64 -1.31 7.33
N CYS A 47 11.67 -1.52 8.22
CA CYS A 47 10.25 -1.44 7.87
C CYS A 47 9.84 -0.05 7.35
N ARG A 48 10.36 1.04 7.95
CA ARG A 48 10.13 2.41 7.47
C ARG A 48 10.83 2.67 6.13
N ASP A 49 12.02 2.10 5.92
CA ASP A 49 12.76 2.24 4.65
C ASP A 49 12.05 1.52 3.50
N ALA A 50 11.44 0.38 3.79
CA ALA A 50 10.67 -0.41 2.84
C ALA A 50 9.26 0.17 2.58
N CYS A 51 8.69 0.97 3.50
CA CYS A 51 7.39 1.61 3.31
C CYS A 51 7.51 2.78 2.34
N PRO A 52 6.79 2.78 1.20
CA PRO A 52 6.84 3.88 0.22
C PRO A 52 6.35 5.21 0.78
N SER A 53 5.40 5.18 1.72
CA SER A 53 4.93 6.35 2.47
C SER A 53 5.90 6.78 3.57
N SER A 54 6.90 5.96 3.92
CA SER A 54 7.89 6.22 4.99
C SER A 54 7.27 6.47 6.36
N GLU A 55 6.24 5.72 6.71
CA GLU A 55 5.53 5.79 7.99
C GLU A 55 6.44 5.52 9.18
N ASP A 56 6.14 6.12 10.32
CA ASP A 56 6.87 5.86 11.55
C ASP A 56 6.34 4.61 12.27
N ILE A 57 6.43 3.46 11.57
CA ILE A 57 5.92 2.15 12.02
C ILE A 57 6.44 1.80 13.41
N ARG A 58 7.74 1.95 13.61
CA ARG A 58 8.36 1.74 14.92
C ARG A 58 7.76 2.68 15.98
N GLY A 59 7.53 3.95 15.62
CA GLY A 59 6.97 4.96 16.52
C GLY A 59 5.60 4.56 17.03
N TYR A 60 4.64 4.30 16.15
CA TYR A 60 3.30 3.94 16.59
C TYR A 60 3.23 2.60 17.33
N LEU A 61 3.99 1.57 16.91
CA LEU A 61 4.03 0.28 17.62
C LEU A 61 4.62 0.42 19.03
N THR A 62 5.74 1.15 19.18
CA THR A 62 6.34 1.34 20.51
C THR A 62 5.52 2.24 21.41
N THR A 63 4.76 3.19 20.87
CA THR A 63 3.82 4.02 21.65
C THR A 63 2.75 3.17 22.31
N ILE A 64 2.17 2.22 21.58
CA ILE A 64 1.18 1.27 22.13
C ILE A 64 1.85 0.33 23.14
N ALA A 65 2.96 -0.30 22.76
CA ALA A 65 3.65 -1.29 23.60
C ALA A 65 4.13 -0.73 24.95
N GLN A 66 4.44 0.55 25.01
CA GLN A 66 5.04 1.22 26.19
C GLN A 66 4.07 2.14 26.93
N ALA A 67 2.77 2.10 26.66
CA ALA A 67 1.76 2.97 27.26
C ALA A 67 1.91 3.06 28.78
N GLY A 68 1.92 1.92 29.48
CA GLY A 68 2.08 1.90 30.95
C GLY A 68 3.40 2.46 31.46
N MET A 69 4.51 2.28 30.71
CA MET A 69 5.84 2.81 31.07
C MET A 69 5.83 4.35 31.07
N PHE A 70 5.07 4.97 30.19
CA PHE A 70 4.91 6.42 30.09
C PHE A 70 3.66 6.96 30.80
N LYS A 71 3.02 6.12 31.62
CA LYS A 71 1.82 6.47 32.43
C LYS A 71 0.64 6.95 31.56
N LYS A 72 0.48 6.37 30.38
CA LYS A 72 -0.63 6.61 29.47
C LYS A 72 -1.65 5.49 29.56
N SER A 73 -2.92 5.82 29.38
CA SER A 73 -3.92 4.79 29.10
C SER A 73 -3.67 4.16 27.71
N HIS A 74 -4.18 2.98 27.47
CA HIS A 74 -4.10 2.36 26.14
C HIS A 74 -4.81 3.20 25.06
N GLU A 75 -5.93 3.83 25.42
CA GLU A 75 -6.66 4.72 24.53
C GLU A 75 -5.84 5.94 24.14
N GLN A 76 -5.19 6.62 25.10
CA GLN A 76 -4.26 7.72 24.80
C GLN A 76 -3.09 7.28 23.92
N ALA A 77 -2.55 6.08 24.15
CA ALA A 77 -1.47 5.55 23.35
C ALA A 77 -1.91 5.22 21.91
N LEU A 78 -3.13 4.76 21.72
CA LEU A 78 -3.72 4.51 20.39
C LEU A 78 -4.01 5.81 19.65
N ASP A 79 -4.54 6.84 20.33
CA ASP A 79 -4.76 8.16 19.73
C ASP A 79 -3.42 8.76 19.23
N GLU A 80 -2.36 8.69 20.04
CA GLU A 80 -1.01 9.13 19.64
C GLU A 80 -0.43 8.26 18.52
N ALA A 81 -0.66 6.95 18.54
CA ALA A 81 -0.23 6.05 17.48
C ALA A 81 -0.91 6.40 16.14
N TRP A 82 -2.20 6.74 16.18
CA TRP A 82 -2.95 7.22 15.03
C TRP A 82 -2.41 8.57 14.52
N GLU A 83 -2.07 9.52 15.40
CA GLU A 83 -1.43 10.78 15.00
C GLU A 83 -0.07 10.56 14.31
N LEU A 84 0.74 9.62 14.81
CA LEU A 84 2.05 9.26 14.21
C LEU A 84 1.89 8.63 12.83
N LEU A 85 0.91 7.75 12.69
CA LEU A 85 0.61 7.06 11.44
C LEU A 85 0.08 8.05 10.40
N THR A 86 -0.91 8.85 10.78
CA THR A 86 -1.56 9.82 9.88
C THR A 86 -0.66 11.00 9.50
N ASP A 87 0.43 11.27 10.22
CA ASP A 87 1.40 12.27 9.77
C ASP A 87 1.95 11.99 8.37
N LYS A 88 2.04 10.73 7.97
CA LYS A 88 2.55 10.27 6.66
C LYS A 88 1.48 9.72 5.74
N ASN A 89 0.50 9.01 6.27
CA ASN A 89 -0.53 8.32 5.54
C ASN A 89 -1.92 8.78 6.01
N PRO A 90 -2.67 9.57 5.19
CA PRO A 90 -4.00 10.04 5.56
C PRO A 90 -5.10 8.99 5.35
N LEU A 91 -4.76 7.76 4.95
CA LEU A 91 -5.70 6.68 4.63
C LEU A 91 -5.31 5.38 5.35
N PRO A 92 -5.10 5.40 6.69
CA PRO A 92 -4.57 4.24 7.40
C PRO A 92 -5.54 3.05 7.43
N SER A 93 -6.84 3.29 7.59
CA SER A 93 -7.85 2.24 7.58
C SER A 93 -7.98 1.59 6.20
N THR A 94 -7.93 2.41 5.13
CA THR A 94 -7.89 1.96 3.74
C THR A 94 -6.63 1.12 3.48
N HIS A 95 -5.43 1.63 3.76
CA HIS A 95 -4.19 0.91 3.46
C HIS A 95 -3.98 -0.31 4.34
N GLY A 96 -4.46 -0.30 5.57
CA GLY A 96 -4.50 -1.48 6.43
C GLY A 96 -5.35 -2.63 5.86
N ARG A 97 -6.18 -2.37 4.85
CA ARG A 97 -6.98 -3.39 4.13
C ARG A 97 -6.34 -3.86 2.83
N ILE A 98 -5.68 -2.96 2.10
CA ILE A 98 -5.32 -3.21 0.69
C ILE A 98 -3.81 -3.15 0.39
N CYS A 99 -2.98 -2.66 1.30
CA CYS A 99 -1.54 -2.56 1.06
C CYS A 99 -0.89 -3.96 1.04
N PRO A 100 -0.01 -4.27 0.07
CA PRO A 100 0.78 -5.51 0.07
C PRO A 100 1.90 -5.53 1.13
N HIS A 101 1.96 -4.53 1.98
CA HIS A 101 2.83 -4.34 3.15
C HIS A 101 4.31 -4.71 2.96
N PRO A 102 5.03 -4.05 2.03
CA PRO A 102 6.46 -4.29 1.84
C PRO A 102 7.28 -4.00 3.11
N CYS A 103 6.72 -3.25 4.05
CA CYS A 103 7.29 -3.01 5.37
C CYS A 103 7.47 -4.30 6.20
N GLU A 104 6.62 -5.30 6.03
CA GLU A 104 6.73 -6.59 6.69
C GLU A 104 7.89 -7.41 6.11
N SER A 105 8.07 -7.40 4.79
CA SER A 105 9.23 -8.00 4.12
C SER A 105 10.54 -7.31 4.50
N GLY A 106 10.50 -6.01 4.85
CA GLY A 106 11.64 -5.27 5.37
C GLY A 106 11.89 -5.46 6.86
N CYS A 107 10.99 -6.11 7.60
CA CYS A 107 11.09 -6.21 9.06
C CYS A 107 12.22 -7.11 9.52
N ASN A 108 13.14 -6.64 10.37
CA ASN A 108 14.22 -7.47 10.91
C ASN A 108 13.73 -8.67 11.73
N ARG A 109 12.50 -8.65 12.27
CA ARG A 109 11.95 -9.79 13.01
C ARG A 109 11.75 -11.04 12.13
N GLN A 110 11.64 -10.89 10.80
CA GLN A 110 11.55 -12.04 9.90
C GLN A 110 12.74 -13.00 10.00
N PHE A 111 13.88 -12.55 10.55
CA PHE A 111 15.06 -13.39 10.80
C PHE A 111 14.97 -14.19 12.11
N LEU A 112 13.87 -14.05 12.88
CA LEU A 112 13.51 -14.93 13.97
C LEU A 112 12.50 -16.00 13.50
N THR A 113 12.33 -17.04 14.29
CA THR A 113 11.46 -18.18 13.94
C THR A 113 9.96 -17.86 13.93
N ASP A 114 9.57 -16.71 14.46
CA ASP A 114 8.18 -16.27 14.62
C ASP A 114 7.73 -15.23 13.55
N GLY A 115 8.57 -14.96 12.58
CA GLY A 115 8.27 -14.10 11.43
C GLY A 115 8.18 -12.61 11.75
N SER A 116 7.91 -11.80 10.71
CA SER A 116 7.75 -10.35 10.81
C SER A 116 6.62 -9.93 11.76
N VAL A 117 6.63 -8.68 12.21
CA VAL A 117 5.47 -8.05 12.88
C VAL A 117 4.33 -7.92 11.86
N ALA A 118 3.09 -8.18 12.26
CA ALA A 118 1.89 -7.99 11.45
C ALA A 118 1.55 -6.50 11.34
N ILE A 119 2.38 -5.77 10.59
CA ILE A 119 2.33 -4.30 10.50
C ILE A 119 1.03 -3.86 9.84
N ASN A 120 0.60 -4.55 8.79
CA ASN A 120 -0.63 -4.23 8.07
C ASN A 120 -1.86 -4.35 8.97
N ASN A 121 -1.96 -5.43 9.75
CA ASN A 121 -3.06 -5.60 10.72
C ASN A 121 -3.04 -4.52 11.81
N MET A 122 -1.86 -4.09 12.23
CA MET A 122 -1.71 -2.97 13.18
C MET A 122 -2.12 -1.63 12.55
N GLU A 123 -1.76 -1.38 11.30
CA GLU A 123 -2.16 -0.18 10.56
C GLU A 123 -3.69 -0.11 10.44
N ARG A 124 -4.33 -1.21 10.05
CA ARG A 124 -5.78 -1.34 10.00
C ARG A 124 -6.41 -1.09 11.36
N PHE A 125 -5.93 -1.75 12.41
CA PHE A 125 -6.45 -1.59 13.77
C PHE A 125 -6.38 -0.13 14.27
N ILE A 126 -5.24 0.53 14.05
CA ILE A 126 -5.04 1.94 14.44
C ILE A 126 -5.91 2.86 13.59
N GLY A 127 -6.04 2.59 12.29
CA GLY A 127 -6.91 3.33 11.37
C GLY A 127 -8.38 3.25 11.81
N ASP A 128 -8.89 2.03 12.02
CA ASP A 128 -10.27 1.77 12.46
C ASP A 128 -10.54 2.38 13.84
N HIS A 129 -9.57 2.34 14.78
CA HIS A 129 -9.64 3.05 16.05
C HIS A 129 -9.87 4.55 15.85
N GLY A 130 -9.10 5.18 14.95
CA GLY A 130 -9.25 6.61 14.66
C GLY A 130 -10.63 6.98 14.10
N LEU A 131 -11.17 6.17 13.19
CA LEU A 131 -12.50 6.34 12.62
C LEU A 131 -13.60 6.15 13.69
N ASN A 132 -13.52 5.07 14.47
CA ASN A 132 -14.49 4.77 15.53
C ASN A 132 -14.55 5.87 16.61
N ARG A 133 -13.41 6.45 16.94
CA ARG A 133 -13.29 7.58 17.87
C ARG A 133 -13.56 8.95 17.23
N LYS A 134 -13.74 8.99 15.90
CA LYS A 134 -13.94 10.23 15.14
C LYS A 134 -12.80 11.23 15.32
N LEU A 135 -11.57 10.72 15.40
CA LEU A 135 -10.38 11.56 15.52
C LEU A 135 -10.21 12.44 14.28
N LYS A 136 -9.70 13.66 14.47
CA LYS A 136 -9.53 14.64 13.39
C LYS A 136 -8.06 14.89 13.10
N TYR A 137 -7.75 15.08 11.83
CA TYR A 137 -6.38 15.35 11.40
C TYR A 137 -5.88 16.70 11.94
N LYS A 138 -4.63 16.66 12.39
CA LYS A 138 -3.96 17.82 13.00
C LYS A 138 -3.44 18.79 11.95
N LYS A 139 -3.84 20.04 12.03
CA LYS A 139 -3.19 21.14 11.31
C LYS A 139 -1.79 21.36 11.87
N LEU A 140 -0.85 21.71 11.01
CA LEU A 140 0.53 22.05 11.38
C LEU A 140 0.67 23.56 11.66
N THR A 141 -0.28 24.36 11.18
CA THR A 141 -0.38 25.80 11.43
C THR A 141 -1.84 26.27 11.26
N ASP A 142 -2.20 27.27 12.03
CA ASP A 142 -3.47 27.99 11.86
C ASP A 142 -3.33 29.20 10.90
N LYS A 143 -2.09 29.54 10.53
CA LYS A 143 -1.82 30.67 9.64
C LYS A 143 -2.02 30.24 8.20
N MET A 144 -2.93 30.92 7.49
CA MET A 144 -3.12 30.72 6.06
C MET A 144 -1.98 31.36 5.28
N SER A 145 -1.44 30.62 4.30
CA SER A 145 -0.33 31.07 3.45
C SER A 145 -0.74 32.10 2.38
N GLY A 146 -2.05 32.23 2.10
CA GLY A 146 -2.57 33.00 0.98
C GLY A 146 -2.39 32.33 -0.39
N LYS A 147 -1.71 31.20 -0.48
CA LYS A 147 -1.43 30.46 -1.71
C LYS A 147 -2.52 29.46 -2.04
N LYS A 148 -2.84 29.34 -3.34
CA LYS A 148 -3.86 28.43 -3.89
C LYS A 148 -3.20 27.30 -4.67
N VAL A 149 -3.59 26.08 -4.39
CA VAL A 149 -3.08 24.88 -5.09
C VAL A 149 -4.24 24.09 -5.68
N ALA A 150 -4.16 23.81 -6.98
CA ALA A 150 -5.06 22.88 -7.64
C ALA A 150 -4.49 21.46 -7.56
N VAL A 151 -5.32 20.49 -7.20
CA VAL A 151 -5.00 19.05 -7.24
C VAL A 151 -5.96 18.40 -8.24
N ILE A 152 -5.43 17.81 -9.30
CA ILE A 152 -6.23 17.15 -10.34
C ILE A 152 -6.20 15.65 -10.08
N GLY A 153 -7.39 15.11 -9.80
CA GLY A 153 -7.60 13.72 -9.38
C GLY A 153 -7.63 13.55 -7.86
N SER A 154 -8.62 12.83 -7.38
CA SER A 154 -8.86 12.48 -5.97
C SER A 154 -8.46 11.05 -5.62
N GLY A 155 -7.55 10.44 -6.40
CA GLY A 155 -6.91 9.17 -6.04
C GLY A 155 -5.92 9.33 -4.89
N PRO A 156 -5.24 8.25 -4.45
CA PRO A 156 -4.33 8.26 -3.29
C PRO A 156 -3.27 9.36 -3.33
N ALA A 157 -2.69 9.64 -4.50
CA ALA A 157 -1.68 10.69 -4.66
C ALA A 157 -2.25 12.09 -4.46
N GLY A 158 -3.42 12.38 -5.07
CA GLY A 158 -4.10 13.66 -4.94
C GLY A 158 -4.58 13.92 -3.53
N LEU A 159 -5.24 12.94 -2.90
CA LEU A 159 -5.69 13.03 -1.50
C LEU A 159 -4.54 13.28 -0.54
N SER A 160 -3.42 12.55 -0.70
CA SER A 160 -2.22 12.75 0.12
C SER A 160 -1.57 14.13 -0.10
N CYS A 161 -1.51 14.60 -1.34
CA CYS A 161 -0.99 15.93 -1.66
C CYS A 161 -1.86 17.02 -1.03
N ALA A 162 -3.18 16.96 -1.22
CA ALA A 162 -4.15 17.89 -0.65
C ALA A 162 -4.09 17.93 0.87
N TYR A 163 -4.07 16.76 1.51
CA TYR A 163 -3.90 16.60 2.96
C TYR A 163 -2.67 17.34 3.49
N GLN A 164 -1.50 17.07 2.91
CA GLN A 164 -0.25 17.66 3.40
C GLN A 164 -0.17 19.17 3.17
N LEU A 165 -0.74 19.67 2.09
CA LEU A 165 -0.78 21.10 1.78
C LEU A 165 -1.78 21.86 2.66
N ALA A 166 -2.98 21.30 2.86
CA ALA A 166 -4.00 21.89 3.73
C ALA A 166 -3.52 22.01 5.18
N ARG A 167 -2.85 20.98 5.72
CA ARG A 167 -2.22 21.02 7.06
C ARG A 167 -1.22 22.17 7.22
N LYS A 168 -0.58 22.60 6.12
CA LYS A 168 0.42 23.70 6.07
C LYS A 168 -0.19 25.06 5.77
N GLY A 169 -1.52 25.18 5.76
CA GLY A 169 -2.24 26.43 5.60
C GLY A 169 -2.39 26.90 4.15
N HIS A 170 -2.17 26.04 3.15
CA HIS A 170 -2.49 26.37 1.76
C HIS A 170 -3.98 26.16 1.49
N LYS A 171 -4.56 27.01 0.60
CA LYS A 171 -5.91 26.79 0.09
C LYS A 171 -5.83 25.76 -1.03
N VAL A 172 -6.44 24.61 -0.83
CA VAL A 172 -6.40 23.48 -1.78
C VAL A 172 -7.77 23.24 -2.36
N THR A 173 -7.85 23.08 -3.69
CA THR A 173 -9.05 22.64 -4.41
C THR A 173 -8.71 21.36 -5.16
N ILE A 174 -9.45 20.28 -4.91
CA ILE A 174 -9.38 19.04 -5.66
C ILE A 174 -10.42 19.09 -6.77
N PHE A 175 -9.99 18.76 -7.99
CA PHE A 175 -10.84 18.56 -9.17
C PHE A 175 -10.87 17.06 -9.48
N GLU A 176 -12.06 16.48 -9.49
CA GLU A 176 -12.30 15.07 -9.74
C GLU A 176 -13.23 14.91 -10.95
N ALA A 177 -12.81 14.12 -11.91
CA ALA A 177 -13.58 13.85 -13.13
C ALA A 177 -14.84 13.02 -12.88
N PHE A 178 -14.79 12.11 -11.89
CA PHE A 178 -15.90 11.22 -11.52
C PHE A 178 -16.81 11.87 -10.47
N ALA A 179 -17.99 11.24 -10.28
CA ALA A 179 -18.99 11.68 -9.30
C ALA A 179 -18.54 11.51 -7.84
N LYS A 180 -17.67 10.54 -7.56
CA LYS A 180 -17.16 10.25 -6.20
C LYS A 180 -15.63 10.27 -6.18
N THR A 181 -15.07 10.58 -5.02
CA THR A 181 -13.63 10.58 -4.77
C THR A 181 -13.08 9.15 -4.58
N GLY A 182 -11.75 9.02 -4.65
CA GLY A 182 -11.02 7.81 -4.32
C GLY A 182 -10.21 7.23 -5.48
N GLY A 183 -10.51 7.59 -6.72
CA GLY A 183 -9.83 7.03 -7.90
C GLY A 183 -9.88 5.51 -7.90
N MET A 184 -8.76 4.84 -8.16
CA MET A 184 -8.70 3.37 -8.20
C MET A 184 -9.02 2.68 -6.86
N LEU A 185 -8.95 3.38 -5.72
CA LEU A 185 -9.43 2.83 -4.44
C LEU A 185 -10.94 2.56 -4.47
N ARG A 186 -11.72 3.40 -5.14
CA ARG A 186 -13.16 3.25 -5.28
C ARG A 186 -13.53 2.45 -6.52
N TYR A 187 -12.96 2.84 -7.67
CA TYR A 187 -13.40 2.32 -8.96
C TYR A 187 -12.69 1.04 -9.41
N GLY A 188 -11.57 0.69 -8.76
CA GLY A 188 -10.78 -0.49 -9.09
C GLY A 188 -10.78 -1.58 -8.02
N ILE A 189 -10.94 -1.23 -6.74
CA ILE A 189 -10.90 -2.20 -5.64
C ILE A 189 -12.32 -2.57 -5.23
N PRO A 190 -12.67 -3.86 -5.18
CA PRO A 190 -14.00 -4.31 -4.81
C PRO A 190 -14.35 -4.00 -3.34
N SER A 191 -15.65 -3.75 -3.07
CA SER A 191 -16.13 -3.37 -1.73
C SER A 191 -15.91 -4.44 -0.66
N TYR A 192 -15.82 -5.72 -1.02
CA TYR A 192 -15.49 -6.80 -0.08
C TYR A 192 -14.05 -6.74 0.43
N ARG A 193 -13.15 -6.02 -0.26
CA ARG A 193 -11.78 -5.71 0.21
C ARG A 193 -11.68 -4.33 0.85
N LEU A 194 -12.39 -3.33 0.29
CA LEU A 194 -12.39 -1.96 0.77
C LEU A 194 -13.82 -1.41 0.80
N PRO A 195 -14.51 -1.44 1.94
CA PRO A 195 -15.83 -0.84 2.09
C PRO A 195 -15.83 0.66 1.76
N GLU A 196 -16.86 1.11 1.05
CA GLU A 196 -16.96 2.51 0.59
C GLU A 196 -17.03 3.50 1.75
N ASP A 197 -17.74 3.15 2.82
CA ASP A 197 -17.91 3.98 4.02
C ASP A 197 -16.59 4.26 4.75
N ILE A 198 -15.67 3.30 4.74
CA ILE A 198 -14.31 3.47 5.28
C ILE A 198 -13.54 4.52 4.48
N LEU A 199 -13.54 4.38 3.14
CA LEU A 199 -12.89 5.34 2.26
C LEU A 199 -13.52 6.73 2.38
N ASP A 200 -14.86 6.82 2.40
CA ASP A 200 -15.59 8.07 2.53
C ASP A 200 -15.29 8.78 3.84
N ALA A 201 -15.19 8.04 4.94
CA ALA A 201 -14.87 8.60 6.26
C ALA A 201 -13.45 9.19 6.30
N GLU A 202 -12.46 8.51 5.73
CA GLU A 202 -11.08 9.01 5.65
C GLU A 202 -10.97 10.22 4.70
N VAL A 203 -11.64 10.19 3.54
CA VAL A 203 -11.71 11.33 2.63
C VAL A 203 -12.36 12.53 3.31
N GLN A 204 -13.48 12.32 4.01
CA GLN A 204 -14.16 13.41 4.73
C GLN A 204 -13.24 14.06 5.77
N ASN A 205 -12.44 13.29 6.51
CA ASN A 205 -11.44 13.83 7.42
C ASN A 205 -10.40 14.72 6.72
N ILE A 206 -10.02 14.41 5.47
CA ILE A 206 -9.15 15.28 4.66
C ILE A 206 -9.87 16.56 4.28
N LEU A 207 -11.13 16.47 3.85
CA LEU A 207 -11.95 17.64 3.47
C LEU A 207 -12.21 18.57 4.67
N ASP A 208 -12.36 18.03 5.86
CA ASP A 208 -12.54 18.77 7.12
C ASP A 208 -11.36 19.70 7.47
N LEU A 209 -10.20 19.52 6.85
CA LEU A 209 -9.08 20.46 6.94
C LEU A 209 -9.33 21.77 6.18
N GLY A 210 -10.43 21.87 5.43
CA GLY A 210 -10.78 23.02 4.58
C GLY A 210 -10.38 22.84 3.12
N VAL A 211 -10.22 21.59 2.68
CA VAL A 211 -10.00 21.26 1.27
C VAL A 211 -11.31 21.39 0.51
N GLU A 212 -11.30 22.17 -0.57
CA GLU A 212 -12.43 22.30 -1.50
C GLU A 212 -12.44 21.12 -2.48
N LEU A 213 -13.60 20.53 -2.72
CA LEU A 213 -13.79 19.42 -3.67
C LEU A 213 -14.76 19.80 -4.78
N LYS A 214 -14.38 19.50 -6.02
CA LYS A 214 -15.22 19.66 -7.22
C LYS A 214 -15.22 18.35 -8.00
N CYS A 215 -16.24 17.51 -7.72
CA CYS A 215 -16.51 16.33 -8.52
C CYS A 215 -17.17 16.70 -9.86
N ASN A 216 -17.26 15.73 -10.78
CA ASN A 216 -17.80 15.89 -12.15
C ASN A 216 -17.14 17.07 -12.88
N THR A 217 -15.83 17.26 -12.64
CA THR A 217 -15.08 18.37 -13.23
C THR A 217 -13.79 17.84 -13.85
N ARG A 218 -13.81 17.63 -15.16
CA ARG A 218 -12.68 17.14 -15.94
C ARG A 218 -11.84 18.31 -16.47
N ILE A 219 -10.59 18.37 -16.04
CA ILE A 219 -9.66 19.38 -16.54
C ILE A 219 -9.23 19.01 -17.97
N GLY A 220 -9.23 19.96 -18.88
CA GLY A 220 -9.07 19.73 -20.32
C GLY A 220 -10.38 19.79 -21.09
N ARG A 221 -11.51 19.46 -20.44
CA ARG A 221 -12.84 19.54 -21.00
C ARG A 221 -13.66 20.71 -20.38
N ASP A 222 -13.88 20.66 -19.06
CA ASP A 222 -14.74 21.62 -18.36
C ASP A 222 -14.01 22.90 -17.97
N ILE A 223 -12.73 22.76 -17.67
CA ILE A 223 -11.80 23.87 -17.40
C ILE A 223 -10.51 23.55 -18.15
N SER A 224 -10.05 24.50 -19.01
CA SER A 224 -8.78 24.28 -19.70
C SER A 224 -7.61 24.22 -18.72
N PHE A 225 -6.60 23.39 -19.03
CA PHE A 225 -5.40 23.30 -18.21
C PHE A 225 -4.66 24.65 -18.09
N GLU A 226 -4.64 25.42 -19.17
CA GLU A 226 -4.03 26.75 -19.20
C GLU A 226 -4.76 27.74 -18.28
N ASP A 227 -6.10 27.72 -18.23
CA ASP A 227 -6.86 28.62 -17.36
C ASP A 227 -6.73 28.20 -15.89
N LEU A 228 -6.60 26.92 -15.63
CA LEU A 228 -6.32 26.42 -14.28
C LEU A 228 -4.96 26.94 -13.77
N LYS A 229 -3.92 26.89 -14.59
CA LYS A 229 -2.58 27.42 -14.25
C LYS A 229 -2.58 28.94 -13.96
N LYS A 230 -3.48 29.68 -14.57
CA LYS A 230 -3.62 31.15 -14.30
C LYS A 230 -4.31 31.41 -12.95
N GLN A 231 -5.20 30.50 -12.48
CA GLN A 231 -6.02 30.68 -11.29
C GLN A 231 -5.34 30.22 -10.00
N PHE A 232 -4.33 29.34 -10.11
CA PHE A 232 -3.65 28.71 -8.99
C PHE A 232 -2.15 28.97 -9.01
N ASP A 233 -1.54 29.10 -7.84
CA ASP A 233 -0.10 29.33 -7.69
C ASP A 233 0.74 28.07 -7.97
N ALA A 234 0.13 26.88 -7.86
CA ALA A 234 0.72 25.60 -8.21
C ALA A 234 -0.36 24.57 -8.57
N VAL A 235 0.00 23.58 -9.39
CA VAL A 235 -0.88 22.48 -9.82
C VAL A 235 -0.20 21.15 -9.57
N PHE A 236 -0.93 20.21 -8.98
CA PHE A 236 -0.52 18.81 -8.83
C PHE A 236 -1.38 17.91 -9.73
N LEU A 237 -0.73 17.11 -10.58
CA LEU A 237 -1.35 16.16 -11.49
C LEU A 237 -1.32 14.76 -10.87
N GLY A 238 -2.46 14.32 -10.34
CA GLY A 238 -2.67 12.99 -9.76
C GLY A 238 -3.70 12.17 -10.54
N LEU A 239 -3.66 12.24 -11.88
CA LEU A 239 -4.65 11.69 -12.82
C LEU A 239 -4.80 10.16 -12.72
N GLY A 240 -3.75 9.46 -12.25
CA GLY A 240 -3.71 8.01 -12.23
C GLY A 240 -3.53 7.38 -13.62
N ALA A 241 -3.89 6.10 -13.74
CA ALA A 241 -3.90 5.34 -14.99
C ALA A 241 -5.18 4.50 -15.02
N HIS A 242 -6.21 4.99 -15.70
CA HIS A 242 -7.55 4.40 -15.70
C HIS A 242 -7.86 3.56 -16.94
N LYS A 243 -7.10 3.74 -18.03
CA LYS A 243 -7.31 3.00 -19.26
C LYS A 243 -6.63 1.63 -19.18
N GLY A 244 -7.40 0.56 -19.30
CA GLY A 244 -6.87 -0.80 -19.34
C GLY A 244 -6.03 -1.04 -20.59
N SER A 245 -4.93 -1.78 -20.44
CA SER A 245 -4.10 -2.20 -21.57
C SER A 245 -4.78 -3.30 -22.37
N ILE A 246 -4.60 -3.28 -23.70
CA ILE A 246 -5.08 -4.28 -24.65
C ILE A 246 -3.90 -5.08 -25.21
N MET A 247 -4.17 -6.25 -25.78
CA MET A 247 -3.14 -7.17 -26.32
C MET A 247 -2.79 -6.90 -27.78
N ASN A 248 -3.66 -6.17 -28.50
CA ASN A 248 -3.61 -5.97 -29.95
C ASN A 248 -3.68 -7.32 -30.71
N ILE A 249 -4.64 -8.16 -30.35
CA ILE A 249 -4.94 -9.44 -31.00
C ILE A 249 -6.36 -9.40 -31.61
N ASP A 250 -6.58 -10.25 -32.63
CA ASP A 250 -7.88 -10.33 -33.30
C ASP A 250 -8.99 -10.72 -32.30
N GLY A 251 -10.13 -10.05 -32.39
CA GLY A 251 -11.33 -10.33 -31.60
C GLY A 251 -11.39 -9.65 -30.23
N GLU A 252 -10.39 -8.87 -29.83
CA GLU A 252 -10.40 -8.19 -28.51
C GLU A 252 -11.40 -7.03 -28.39
N ASP A 253 -11.99 -6.59 -29.51
CA ASP A 253 -13.06 -5.59 -29.62
C ASP A 253 -14.47 -6.19 -29.51
N SER A 254 -14.59 -7.50 -29.25
CA SER A 254 -15.89 -8.19 -29.09
C SER A 254 -16.64 -7.66 -27.88
N ALA A 255 -18.00 -7.63 -27.97
CA ALA A 255 -18.88 -7.03 -26.96
C ALA A 255 -18.77 -7.60 -25.53
N ASN A 256 -18.29 -8.84 -25.39
CA ASN A 256 -18.10 -9.56 -24.12
C ASN A 256 -16.61 -9.66 -23.73
N VAL A 257 -15.77 -8.76 -24.24
CA VAL A 257 -14.35 -8.63 -23.88
C VAL A 257 -14.16 -7.30 -23.16
N PHE A 258 -13.61 -7.35 -21.96
CA PHE A 258 -13.40 -6.20 -21.09
C PHE A 258 -11.93 -6.06 -20.70
N THR A 259 -11.47 -4.85 -20.41
CA THR A 259 -10.28 -4.68 -19.56
C THR A 259 -10.69 -4.78 -18.09
N ALA A 260 -9.81 -5.27 -17.23
CA ALA A 260 -10.10 -5.37 -15.79
C ALA A 260 -10.44 -3.99 -15.17
N ALA A 261 -9.77 -2.93 -15.62
CA ALA A 261 -10.08 -1.57 -15.18
C ALA A 261 -11.50 -1.15 -15.52
N SER A 262 -11.94 -1.37 -16.76
CA SER A 262 -13.31 -1.06 -17.20
C SER A 262 -14.34 -1.94 -16.49
N PHE A 263 -14.09 -3.24 -16.40
CA PHE A 263 -14.99 -4.19 -15.73
C PHE A 263 -15.20 -3.82 -14.25
N LEU A 264 -14.12 -3.64 -13.50
CA LEU A 264 -14.19 -3.30 -12.07
C LEU A 264 -14.82 -1.92 -11.84
N ASN A 265 -14.50 -0.93 -12.68
CA ASN A 265 -15.13 0.39 -12.60
C ASN A 265 -16.66 0.29 -12.76
N ARG A 266 -17.15 -0.43 -13.78
CA ARG A 266 -18.59 -0.61 -14.00
C ARG A 266 -19.26 -1.30 -12.80
N VAL A 267 -18.69 -2.40 -12.31
CA VAL A 267 -19.24 -3.13 -11.15
C VAL A 267 -19.27 -2.24 -9.90
N ASN A 268 -18.16 -1.58 -9.57
CA ASN A 268 -18.06 -0.74 -8.38
C ASN A 268 -18.91 0.54 -8.47
N SER A 269 -19.24 1.00 -9.68
CA SER A 269 -20.21 2.07 -9.91
C SER A 269 -21.66 1.59 -9.84
N GLY A 270 -21.91 0.29 -9.67
CA GLY A 270 -23.25 -0.31 -9.63
C GLY A 270 -23.88 -0.53 -11.00
N ALA A 271 -23.15 -0.31 -12.10
CA ALA A 271 -23.64 -0.51 -13.43
C ALA A 271 -23.86 -2.00 -13.76
N LYS A 272 -24.78 -2.29 -14.69
CA LYS A 272 -24.98 -3.65 -15.19
C LYS A 272 -23.76 -4.10 -15.98
N VAL A 273 -23.21 -5.25 -15.62
CA VAL A 273 -22.19 -5.94 -16.41
C VAL A 273 -22.69 -7.34 -16.74
N GLU A 274 -22.87 -7.60 -18.02
CA GLU A 274 -23.25 -8.93 -18.49
C GLU A 274 -22.03 -9.83 -18.48
N ILE A 275 -22.05 -10.84 -17.61
CA ILE A 275 -21.06 -11.92 -17.60
C ILE A 275 -21.76 -13.25 -17.82
N GLY A 276 -21.11 -14.15 -18.53
CA GLY A 276 -21.63 -15.51 -18.72
C GLY A 276 -21.16 -16.49 -17.66
N SER A 277 -21.40 -17.76 -17.92
CA SER A 277 -21.06 -18.86 -17.00
C SER A 277 -19.60 -19.32 -17.10
N GLN A 278 -18.91 -18.98 -18.18
CA GLN A 278 -17.52 -19.36 -18.46
C GLN A 278 -16.66 -18.10 -18.63
N VAL A 279 -16.08 -17.61 -17.53
CA VAL A 279 -15.28 -16.39 -17.53
C VAL A 279 -13.79 -16.73 -17.61
N VAL A 280 -13.09 -16.11 -18.54
CA VAL A 280 -11.63 -16.17 -18.65
C VAL A 280 -11.04 -14.82 -18.27
N VAL A 281 -10.16 -14.80 -17.27
CA VAL A 281 -9.40 -13.60 -16.87
C VAL A 281 -7.94 -13.78 -17.30
N ILE A 282 -7.42 -12.83 -18.07
CA ILE A 282 -6.04 -12.87 -18.59
C ILE A 282 -5.17 -11.94 -17.76
N GLY A 283 -4.24 -12.48 -16.99
CA GLY A 283 -3.31 -11.69 -16.17
C GLY A 283 -2.98 -12.34 -14.85
N GLY A 284 -1.99 -11.78 -14.13
CA GLY A 284 -1.52 -12.30 -12.84
C GLY A 284 -1.26 -11.20 -11.81
N GLY A 285 -1.80 -10.00 -12.00
CA GLY A 285 -1.75 -8.87 -11.06
C GLY A 285 -3.02 -8.76 -10.20
N ASP A 286 -3.00 -7.86 -9.21
CA ASP A 286 -4.11 -7.65 -8.28
C ASP A 286 -5.44 -7.36 -8.99
N SER A 287 -5.44 -6.53 -10.05
CA SER A 287 -6.66 -6.25 -10.83
C SER A 287 -7.24 -7.49 -11.52
N ALA A 288 -6.40 -8.46 -11.94
CA ALA A 288 -6.89 -9.72 -12.51
C ALA A 288 -7.50 -10.61 -11.40
N MET A 289 -6.88 -10.65 -10.22
CA MET A 289 -7.43 -11.39 -9.07
C MET A 289 -8.76 -10.78 -8.62
N ASP A 290 -8.84 -9.46 -8.51
CA ASP A 290 -10.07 -8.75 -8.16
C ASP A 290 -11.19 -9.01 -9.20
N ALA A 291 -10.85 -8.92 -10.49
CA ALA A 291 -11.83 -9.21 -11.57
C ALA A 291 -12.34 -10.66 -11.53
N ALA A 292 -11.46 -11.62 -11.29
CA ALA A 292 -11.83 -13.03 -11.18
C ALA A 292 -12.76 -13.29 -9.98
N ARG A 293 -12.41 -12.73 -8.81
CA ARG A 293 -13.19 -12.89 -7.58
C ARG A 293 -14.53 -12.14 -7.64
N VAL A 294 -14.58 -10.97 -8.28
CA VAL A 294 -15.82 -10.23 -8.57
C VAL A 294 -16.72 -11.03 -9.50
N SER A 295 -16.17 -11.65 -10.55
CA SER A 295 -16.96 -12.47 -11.49
C SER A 295 -17.68 -13.60 -10.78
N LEU A 296 -17.02 -14.31 -9.84
CA LEU A 296 -17.68 -15.35 -9.03
C LEU A 296 -18.87 -14.80 -8.21
N ARG A 297 -18.69 -13.62 -7.59
CA ARG A 297 -19.73 -12.98 -6.77
C ARG A 297 -20.92 -12.54 -7.59
N LEU A 298 -20.69 -11.97 -8.77
CA LEU A 298 -21.77 -11.59 -9.70
C LEU A 298 -22.54 -12.81 -10.19
N GLN A 299 -21.85 -13.91 -10.49
CA GLN A 299 -22.52 -15.17 -10.87
C GLN A 299 -23.40 -15.70 -9.72
N ALA A 300 -22.90 -15.66 -8.47
CA ALA A 300 -23.66 -16.09 -7.30
C ALA A 300 -24.90 -15.20 -7.02
N GLU A 301 -24.79 -13.87 -7.24
CA GLU A 301 -25.92 -12.94 -7.14
C GLU A 301 -26.98 -13.23 -8.20
N LEU A 302 -26.58 -13.49 -9.46
CA LEU A 302 -27.49 -13.83 -10.54
C LEU A 302 -28.21 -15.15 -10.26
N ASP A 303 -27.50 -16.20 -9.85
CA ASP A 303 -28.08 -17.50 -9.47
C ASP A 303 -29.14 -17.35 -8.35
N ALA A 304 -28.84 -16.51 -7.35
CA ALA A 304 -29.76 -16.23 -6.23
C ALA A 304 -31.01 -15.44 -6.69
N ALA A 305 -30.83 -14.46 -7.58
CA ALA A 305 -31.94 -13.68 -8.15
C ALA A 305 -32.85 -14.54 -8.99
N GLU A 306 -32.32 -15.41 -9.83
CA GLU A 306 -33.10 -16.39 -10.63
C GLU A 306 -33.87 -17.38 -9.74
N ALA A 307 -33.21 -17.94 -8.72
CA ALA A 307 -33.82 -18.88 -7.78
C ALA A 307 -34.98 -18.27 -6.97
N SER A 308 -34.91 -16.94 -6.71
CA SER A 308 -35.97 -16.20 -6.03
C SER A 308 -37.08 -15.66 -6.95
N GLY A 309 -36.94 -15.78 -8.26
CA GLY A 309 -37.85 -15.21 -9.26
C GLY A 309 -37.71 -13.67 -9.40
N ASN A 310 -36.64 -13.08 -8.94
CA ASN A 310 -36.39 -11.64 -8.96
C ASN A 310 -35.36 -11.21 -10.02
N ALA A 311 -35.00 -12.07 -10.96
CA ALA A 311 -33.97 -11.78 -11.96
C ALA A 311 -34.28 -10.53 -12.79
N ASP A 312 -35.55 -10.36 -13.23
CA ASP A 312 -35.97 -9.19 -14.02
C ASP A 312 -35.84 -7.88 -13.20
N ALA A 313 -36.18 -7.90 -11.91
CA ALA A 313 -36.06 -6.73 -11.06
C ALA A 313 -34.59 -6.38 -10.77
N TYR A 314 -33.73 -7.38 -10.61
CA TYR A 314 -32.29 -7.22 -10.48
C TYR A 314 -31.68 -6.56 -11.72
N ASP A 315 -32.03 -7.05 -12.90
CA ASP A 315 -31.58 -6.51 -14.17
C ASP A 315 -32.04 -5.07 -14.41
N GLN A 316 -33.31 -4.77 -14.13
CA GLN A 316 -33.86 -3.41 -14.27
C GLN A 316 -33.19 -2.40 -13.36
N ALA A 317 -32.91 -2.76 -12.10
CA ALA A 317 -32.22 -1.89 -11.16
C ALA A 317 -30.80 -1.55 -11.64
N ARG A 318 -30.06 -2.53 -12.17
CA ARG A 318 -28.71 -2.34 -12.72
C ARG A 318 -28.72 -1.54 -14.02
N GLU A 319 -29.70 -1.74 -14.91
CA GLU A 319 -29.88 -0.95 -16.14
C GLU A 319 -30.21 0.52 -15.84
N GLU A 320 -30.93 0.81 -14.74
CA GLU A 320 -31.21 2.19 -14.34
C GLU A 320 -29.94 2.91 -13.85
N VAL A 321 -29.07 2.21 -13.11
CA VAL A 321 -27.77 2.75 -12.70
C VAL A 321 -26.87 2.99 -13.92
N ASP A 322 -26.82 2.05 -14.86
CA ASP A 322 -26.03 2.16 -16.09
C ASP A 322 -26.49 3.36 -16.94
N ARG A 323 -27.81 3.57 -17.08
CA ARG A 323 -28.36 4.75 -17.76
C ARG A 323 -28.00 6.07 -17.06
N LYS A 324 -28.00 6.12 -15.74
CA LYS A 324 -27.57 7.30 -14.97
C LYS A 324 -26.06 7.54 -15.14
N ALA A 325 -25.25 6.48 -15.06
CA ALA A 325 -23.81 6.55 -15.28
C ALA A 325 -23.45 6.97 -16.71
N GLN A 326 -24.19 6.51 -17.74
CA GLN A 326 -23.98 6.92 -19.12
C GLN A 326 -24.29 8.41 -19.38
N HIS A 327 -25.19 9.02 -18.62
CA HIS A 327 -25.45 10.46 -18.70
C HIS A 327 -24.28 11.28 -18.15
N ASP A 328 -23.52 10.70 -17.20
CA ASP A 328 -22.29 11.29 -16.64
C ASP A 328 -21.03 10.87 -17.46
N GLU A 329 -21.13 9.82 -18.28
CA GLU A 329 -20.05 9.17 -19.05
C GLU A 329 -19.93 9.62 -20.52
N GLU A 330 -20.45 10.76 -20.94
CA GLU A 330 -20.10 11.30 -22.28
C GLU A 330 -18.58 11.54 -22.45
N THR A 331 -17.79 11.02 -21.55
CA THR A 331 -16.33 11.24 -21.44
C THR A 331 -15.46 10.00 -21.48
N VAL A 332 -16.01 8.81 -21.53
CA VAL A 332 -15.24 7.62 -21.89
C VAL A 332 -15.87 7.07 -23.17
N SER A 333 -15.19 7.25 -24.30
CA SER A 333 -15.59 6.66 -25.58
C SER A 333 -15.51 5.14 -25.50
N ILE A 334 -16.55 4.54 -24.94
CA ILE A 334 -16.84 3.12 -25.10
C ILE A 334 -17.92 3.09 -26.19
N GLU A 335 -17.55 2.56 -27.35
CA GLU A 335 -18.39 2.50 -28.53
C GLU A 335 -19.77 1.90 -28.21
N LYS A 336 -20.80 2.69 -28.49
CA LYS A 336 -22.20 2.31 -28.51
C LYS A 336 -22.44 1.36 -29.66
N THR A 337 -22.18 0.08 -29.52
CA THR A 337 -22.74 -0.90 -30.48
C THR A 337 -22.78 -2.27 -29.82
N ALA A 338 -23.97 -2.67 -29.41
CA ALA A 338 -24.47 -4.06 -29.27
C ALA A 338 -25.43 -4.28 -28.09
N LEU A 339 -26.31 -3.32 -27.79
CA LEU A 339 -27.26 -3.47 -26.66
C LEU A 339 -28.51 -4.27 -27.00
N ASP A 340 -28.77 -4.64 -28.27
CA ASP A 340 -30.08 -5.16 -28.68
C ASP A 340 -30.15 -6.67 -29.00
N SER A 341 -29.03 -7.41 -28.97
CA SER A 341 -29.06 -8.82 -29.39
C SER A 341 -28.90 -9.86 -28.27
N ALA A 342 -28.66 -9.41 -27.02
CA ALA A 342 -28.24 -10.29 -25.92
C ALA A 342 -29.38 -10.88 -25.07
N ARG A 343 -30.64 -10.53 -25.34
CA ARG A 343 -31.81 -10.98 -24.53
C ARG A 343 -32.15 -12.47 -24.62
N SER A 344 -31.54 -13.24 -25.51
CA SER A 344 -31.99 -14.61 -25.81
C SER A 344 -31.06 -15.75 -25.37
N ALA A 345 -29.90 -15.46 -24.75
CA ALA A 345 -28.89 -16.49 -24.51
C ALA A 345 -28.51 -16.75 -23.04
N LEU A 346 -29.06 -16.03 -22.09
CA LEU A 346 -28.71 -16.24 -20.67
C LEU A 346 -29.58 -17.31 -20.01
N ARG A 347 -29.30 -18.57 -20.30
CA ARG A 347 -29.62 -19.67 -19.38
C ARG A 347 -28.36 -19.91 -18.59
N VAL A 348 -28.26 -19.33 -17.40
CA VAL A 348 -27.15 -19.58 -16.47
C VAL A 348 -27.11 -21.07 -16.16
N SER A 349 -26.00 -21.68 -16.50
CA SER A 349 -25.73 -23.08 -16.19
C SER A 349 -25.34 -23.19 -14.72
N LYS A 350 -25.77 -24.23 -14.04
CA LYS A 350 -25.49 -24.61 -12.66
C LYS A 350 -23.98 -24.81 -12.35
N TYR A 351 -23.09 -24.53 -13.30
CA TYR A 351 -21.64 -24.71 -13.23
C TYR A 351 -20.89 -23.48 -13.76
N SER A 352 -20.95 -22.39 -13.01
CA SER A 352 -20.12 -21.22 -13.27
C SER A 352 -18.63 -21.54 -13.08
N LYS A 353 -17.79 -21.17 -14.05
CA LYS A 353 -16.35 -21.41 -13.99
C LYS A 353 -15.59 -20.13 -14.31
N VAL A 354 -14.74 -19.70 -13.38
CA VAL A 354 -13.78 -18.61 -13.61
C VAL A 354 -12.38 -19.20 -13.75
N THR A 355 -11.71 -18.89 -14.86
CA THR A 355 -10.36 -19.36 -15.16
C THR A 355 -9.42 -18.19 -15.35
N VAL A 356 -8.31 -18.15 -14.61
CA VAL A 356 -7.23 -17.17 -14.77
C VAL A 356 -6.16 -17.76 -15.66
N LEU A 357 -5.88 -17.14 -16.81
CA LEU A 357 -4.76 -17.47 -17.69
C LEU A 357 -3.53 -16.65 -17.31
N TYR A 358 -2.41 -17.32 -17.03
CA TYR A 358 -1.19 -16.64 -16.73
C TYR A 358 0.04 -17.27 -17.43
N ARG A 359 0.82 -16.42 -18.11
CA ARG A 359 1.95 -16.84 -18.96
C ARG A 359 3.21 -17.34 -18.22
N ARG A 360 3.21 -17.32 -16.88
CA ARG A 360 4.29 -17.80 -16.00
C ARG A 360 3.71 -18.71 -14.92
N THR A 361 4.53 -19.07 -13.93
CA THR A 361 4.03 -19.80 -12.73
C THR A 361 3.54 -18.84 -11.66
N LYS A 362 2.98 -19.37 -10.56
CA LYS A 362 2.51 -18.57 -9.43
C LYS A 362 3.62 -17.77 -8.78
N ASP A 363 4.86 -18.30 -8.76
CA ASP A 363 6.03 -17.63 -8.17
C ASP A 363 6.36 -16.29 -8.84
N GLU A 364 6.02 -16.15 -10.12
CA GLU A 364 6.23 -14.92 -10.87
C GLU A 364 4.99 -14.01 -10.93
N MET A 365 3.89 -14.37 -10.26
CA MET A 365 2.72 -13.50 -10.19
C MET A 365 3.04 -12.22 -9.43
N PRO A 366 2.73 -11.04 -9.99
CA PRO A 366 2.89 -9.77 -9.26
C PRO A 366 1.78 -9.50 -8.25
N ALA A 367 0.68 -10.27 -8.27
CA ALA A 367 -0.41 -10.15 -7.31
C ALA A 367 0.06 -10.48 -5.88
N ILE A 368 -0.63 -9.92 -4.91
CA ILE A 368 -0.42 -10.21 -3.49
C ILE A 368 -0.62 -11.73 -3.28
N ALA A 369 0.39 -12.40 -2.73
CA ALA A 369 0.36 -13.86 -2.57
C ALA A 369 -0.88 -14.35 -1.79
N LYS A 370 -1.33 -13.59 -0.78
CA LYS A 370 -2.56 -13.86 -0.04
C LYS A 370 -3.78 -13.86 -0.96
N ASP A 371 -3.90 -12.88 -1.85
CA ASP A 371 -5.05 -12.74 -2.76
C ASP A 371 -5.10 -13.89 -3.77
N VAL A 372 -3.95 -14.40 -4.22
CA VAL A 372 -3.86 -15.58 -5.09
C VAL A 372 -4.35 -16.84 -4.37
N VAL A 373 -3.93 -17.03 -3.11
CA VAL A 373 -4.35 -18.17 -2.28
C VAL A 373 -5.87 -18.10 -1.99
N GLU A 374 -6.38 -16.90 -1.68
CA GLU A 374 -7.82 -16.69 -1.46
C GLU A 374 -8.63 -16.99 -2.73
N ALA A 375 -8.16 -16.54 -3.89
CA ALA A 375 -8.81 -16.83 -5.17
C ALA A 375 -8.90 -18.34 -5.45
N GLU A 376 -7.84 -19.10 -5.13
CA GLU A 376 -7.87 -20.57 -5.24
C GLU A 376 -8.85 -21.22 -4.28
N HIS A 377 -8.88 -20.77 -3.03
CA HIS A 377 -9.83 -21.26 -2.03
C HIS A 377 -11.28 -20.95 -2.40
N GLU A 378 -11.51 -19.82 -3.07
CA GLU A 378 -12.83 -19.45 -3.62
C GLU A 378 -13.23 -20.27 -4.86
N GLY A 379 -12.34 -21.13 -5.38
CA GLY A 379 -12.63 -22.05 -6.50
C GLY A 379 -12.23 -21.54 -7.88
N ILE A 380 -11.45 -20.44 -7.95
CA ILE A 380 -10.91 -19.93 -9.22
C ILE A 380 -9.84 -20.90 -9.75
N HIS A 381 -10.00 -21.31 -11.01
CA HIS A 381 -9.05 -22.17 -11.69
C HIS A 381 -7.89 -21.37 -12.28
N PHE A 382 -6.65 -21.83 -12.10
CA PHE A 382 -5.45 -21.20 -12.66
C PHE A 382 -4.85 -22.07 -13.77
N GLU A 383 -4.91 -21.57 -14.99
CA GLU A 383 -4.25 -22.15 -16.17
C GLU A 383 -2.92 -21.43 -16.36
N LEU A 384 -1.88 -21.98 -15.74
CA LEU A 384 -0.52 -21.41 -15.71
C LEU A 384 0.26 -21.78 -16.98
N LEU A 385 1.39 -21.07 -17.20
CA LEU A 385 2.25 -21.27 -18.37
C LEU A 385 1.46 -21.23 -19.68
N THR A 386 0.47 -20.33 -19.73
CA THR A 386 -0.47 -20.21 -20.85
C THR A 386 -0.58 -18.75 -21.27
N ALA A 387 -0.33 -18.47 -22.53
CA ALA A 387 -0.47 -17.12 -23.10
C ALA A 387 -1.55 -17.08 -24.19
N PRO A 388 -2.41 -16.07 -24.22
CA PRO A 388 -3.34 -15.84 -25.31
C PRO A 388 -2.60 -15.40 -26.56
N VAL A 389 -3.06 -15.86 -27.73
CA VAL A 389 -2.56 -15.49 -29.06
C VAL A 389 -3.67 -15.00 -29.99
N GLY A 390 -4.93 -15.22 -29.65
CA GLY A 390 -6.09 -14.78 -30.40
C GLY A 390 -7.37 -15.00 -29.62
N ILE A 391 -8.47 -14.39 -30.04
CA ILE A 391 -9.81 -14.60 -29.51
C ILE A 391 -10.67 -15.23 -30.61
N VAL A 392 -11.30 -16.34 -30.29
CA VAL A 392 -12.25 -17.01 -31.17
C VAL A 392 -13.60 -16.29 -31.05
N THR A 393 -14.17 -15.86 -32.17
CA THR A 393 -15.42 -15.11 -32.19
C THR A 393 -16.47 -15.81 -33.05
N ASP A 394 -17.73 -15.66 -32.67
CA ASP A 394 -18.89 -16.02 -33.44
C ASP A 394 -19.95 -14.92 -33.30
N GLY A 395 -20.49 -14.44 -34.42
CA GLY A 395 -21.49 -13.38 -34.43
C GLY A 395 -21.10 -12.09 -33.73
N GLY A 396 -19.78 -11.74 -33.71
CA GLY A 396 -19.25 -10.52 -33.03
C GLY A 396 -19.07 -10.68 -31.52
N ARG A 397 -19.21 -11.88 -30.99
CA ARG A 397 -18.94 -12.21 -29.56
C ARG A 397 -17.79 -13.21 -29.43
N ALA A 398 -16.99 -13.06 -28.42
CA ALA A 398 -15.97 -14.03 -28.06
C ALA A 398 -16.61 -15.32 -27.55
N THR A 399 -16.12 -16.46 -28.06
CA THR A 399 -16.53 -17.81 -27.66
C THR A 399 -15.39 -18.65 -27.11
N GLY A 400 -14.17 -18.12 -27.16
CA GLY A 400 -12.99 -18.76 -26.61
C GLY A 400 -11.73 -17.93 -26.77
N VAL A 401 -10.70 -18.32 -26.04
CA VAL A 401 -9.34 -17.75 -26.14
C VAL A 401 -8.42 -18.78 -26.76
N GLN A 402 -7.82 -18.44 -27.89
CA GLN A 402 -6.76 -19.23 -28.50
C GLN A 402 -5.47 -18.99 -27.69
N CYS A 403 -4.90 -20.05 -27.18
CA CYS A 403 -3.76 -20.02 -26.27
C CYS A 403 -2.58 -20.85 -26.81
N VAL A 404 -1.39 -20.57 -26.32
CA VAL A 404 -0.17 -21.34 -26.53
C VAL A 404 0.46 -21.66 -25.16
N ARG A 405 1.06 -22.84 -25.03
CA ARG A 405 1.81 -23.22 -23.83
C ARG A 405 3.12 -22.44 -23.77
N MET A 406 3.58 -22.16 -22.55
CA MET A 406 4.80 -21.43 -22.32
C MET A 406 5.80 -22.24 -21.51
N GLU A 407 7.08 -22.02 -21.75
CA GLU A 407 8.20 -22.46 -20.90
C GLU A 407 8.89 -21.24 -20.29
N LEU A 408 9.59 -21.45 -19.15
CA LEU A 408 10.31 -20.37 -18.48
C LEU A 408 11.79 -20.40 -18.84
N GLY A 409 12.25 -19.32 -19.46
CA GLY A 409 13.66 -19.08 -19.80
C GLY A 409 14.41 -18.32 -18.68
N ALA A 410 15.49 -17.66 -19.04
CA ALA A 410 16.30 -16.84 -18.15
C ALA A 410 15.49 -15.65 -17.58
N PRO A 411 15.84 -15.14 -16.38
CA PRO A 411 15.22 -13.96 -15.80
C PRO A 411 15.35 -12.73 -16.71
N ASP A 412 14.28 -11.93 -16.77
CA ASP A 412 14.24 -10.63 -17.43
C ASP A 412 14.80 -9.51 -16.52
N SER A 413 14.75 -8.24 -16.98
CA SER A 413 15.22 -7.08 -16.20
C SER A 413 14.48 -6.86 -14.88
N SER A 414 13.30 -7.47 -14.72
CA SER A 414 12.51 -7.43 -13.46
C SER A 414 12.89 -8.56 -12.50
N GLY A 415 13.80 -9.45 -12.89
CA GLY A 415 14.18 -10.63 -12.13
C GLY A 415 13.24 -11.83 -12.31
N ARG A 416 12.13 -11.70 -13.06
CA ARG A 416 11.18 -12.78 -13.33
C ARG A 416 11.58 -13.56 -14.58
N ARG A 417 11.41 -14.88 -14.56
CA ARG A 417 11.75 -15.74 -15.69
C ARG A 417 10.91 -15.38 -16.93
N ARG A 418 11.57 -15.26 -18.07
CA ARG A 418 10.92 -14.88 -19.34
C ARG A 418 10.04 -16.02 -19.85
N PRO A 419 8.76 -15.79 -20.19
CA PRO A 419 7.94 -16.81 -20.82
C PRO A 419 8.33 -16.96 -22.30
N ILE A 420 8.52 -18.20 -22.76
CA ILE A 420 8.89 -18.59 -24.13
C ILE A 420 7.77 -19.47 -24.69
N PRO A 421 7.16 -19.15 -25.85
CA PRO A 421 6.13 -19.98 -26.44
C PRO A 421 6.66 -21.33 -26.88
N VAL A 422 5.87 -22.40 -26.65
CA VAL A 422 6.16 -23.77 -27.13
C VAL A 422 5.45 -23.93 -28.48
N ALA A 423 6.20 -24.10 -29.53
CA ALA A 423 5.67 -24.26 -30.89
C ALA A 423 4.79 -25.52 -31.01
N GLY A 424 3.63 -25.41 -31.68
CA GLY A 424 2.73 -26.54 -31.92
C GLY A 424 1.91 -26.94 -30.68
N SER A 425 1.84 -26.08 -29.68
CA SER A 425 1.10 -26.31 -28.44
C SER A 425 -0.22 -25.50 -28.35
N GLU A 426 -0.68 -25.00 -29.48
CA GLU A 426 -1.88 -24.18 -29.59
C GLU A 426 -3.13 -24.97 -29.18
N PHE A 427 -4.00 -24.32 -28.38
CA PHE A 427 -5.29 -24.87 -27.96
C PHE A 427 -6.28 -23.75 -27.67
N VAL A 428 -7.57 -24.09 -27.53
CA VAL A 428 -8.62 -23.14 -27.26
C VAL A 428 -9.19 -23.37 -25.85
N VAL A 429 -9.30 -22.30 -25.07
CA VAL A 429 -10.08 -22.28 -23.83
C VAL A 429 -11.42 -21.67 -24.14
N ALA A 430 -12.48 -22.48 -24.11
CA ALA A 430 -13.85 -22.00 -24.35
C ALA A 430 -14.29 -21.04 -23.23
N CYS A 431 -14.94 -19.94 -23.60
CA CYS A 431 -15.49 -18.97 -22.66
C CYS A 431 -16.54 -18.11 -23.33
N ASP A 432 -17.36 -17.46 -22.54
CA ASP A 432 -18.39 -16.52 -22.97
C ASP A 432 -18.15 -15.09 -22.47
N THR A 433 -17.10 -14.91 -21.66
CA THR A 433 -16.66 -13.61 -21.17
C THR A 433 -15.14 -13.59 -21.01
N ILE A 434 -14.49 -12.53 -21.47
CA ILE A 434 -13.03 -12.35 -21.35
C ILE A 434 -12.74 -11.03 -20.62
N ILE A 435 -11.83 -11.08 -19.62
CA ILE A 435 -11.41 -9.90 -18.86
C ILE A 435 -9.88 -9.79 -18.90
N MET A 436 -9.35 -8.72 -19.49
CA MET A 436 -7.92 -8.50 -19.65
C MET A 436 -7.35 -7.70 -18.49
N GLY A 437 -6.63 -8.36 -17.57
CA GLY A 437 -5.93 -7.77 -16.42
C GLY A 437 -4.42 -7.67 -16.65
N ILE A 438 -4.00 -7.09 -17.78
CA ILE A 438 -2.60 -7.07 -18.25
C ILE A 438 -1.87 -5.73 -18.05
N GLY A 439 -2.47 -4.83 -17.30
CA GLY A 439 -1.92 -3.52 -16.99
C GLY A 439 -2.86 -2.38 -17.33
N GLN A 440 -2.37 -1.16 -17.05
CA GLN A 440 -3.11 0.08 -17.25
C GLN A 440 -2.15 1.14 -17.80
N VAL A 441 -2.70 2.15 -18.48
CA VAL A 441 -1.97 3.31 -19.00
C VAL A 441 -2.70 4.59 -18.60
N PRO A 442 -1.99 5.72 -18.44
CA PRO A 442 -2.64 6.99 -18.19
C PRO A 442 -3.38 7.46 -19.44
N GLU A 443 -4.43 8.24 -19.21
CA GLU A 443 -5.13 9.00 -20.22
C GLU A 443 -4.91 10.49 -19.91
N LEU A 444 -4.19 11.18 -20.80
CA LEU A 444 -3.84 12.57 -20.59
C LEU A 444 -4.91 13.48 -21.18
N GLU A 445 -5.22 14.53 -20.44
CA GLU A 445 -6.19 15.52 -20.84
C GLU A 445 -5.58 16.55 -21.80
N GLN A 446 -6.43 17.23 -22.58
CA GLN A 446 -6.02 18.24 -23.53
C GLN A 446 -5.13 19.31 -22.88
N GLY A 447 -3.98 19.56 -23.49
CA GLY A 447 -2.98 20.54 -23.02
C GLY A 447 -1.92 19.96 -22.08
N MET A 448 -1.97 18.65 -21.76
CA MET A 448 -0.98 17.97 -20.92
C MET A 448 -0.01 17.10 -21.72
N GLU A 449 -0.20 16.95 -23.02
CA GLU A 449 0.55 16.03 -23.90
C GLU A 449 2.05 16.36 -23.91
N THR A 450 2.41 17.63 -23.80
CA THR A 450 3.81 18.09 -23.78
C THR A 450 4.56 17.73 -22.51
N LEU A 451 3.85 17.30 -21.46
CA LEU A 451 4.42 16.84 -20.19
C LEU A 451 4.74 15.36 -20.20
N ALA A 452 4.26 14.62 -21.22
CA ALA A 452 4.41 13.18 -21.32
C ALA A 452 5.70 12.77 -22.02
N ASP A 453 6.15 11.56 -21.67
CA ASP A 453 7.15 10.84 -22.45
C ASP A 453 6.52 10.18 -23.70
N LYS A 454 7.36 9.52 -24.50
CA LYS A 454 6.91 8.82 -25.73
C LYS A 454 5.95 7.66 -25.49
N TRP A 455 5.76 7.27 -24.22
CA TRP A 455 4.88 6.17 -23.82
C TRP A 455 3.59 6.66 -23.16
N GLY A 456 3.41 7.99 -23.06
CA GLY A 456 2.24 8.62 -22.45
C GLY A 456 2.30 8.80 -20.94
N TRP A 457 3.43 8.50 -20.28
CA TRP A 457 3.63 8.74 -18.84
C TRP A 457 4.14 10.16 -18.61
N LEU A 458 3.62 10.83 -17.55
CA LEU A 458 4.13 12.16 -17.20
C LEU A 458 5.57 12.06 -16.69
N SER A 459 6.42 12.93 -17.23
CA SER A 459 7.83 13.03 -16.86
C SER A 459 8.03 14.01 -15.71
N VAL A 460 8.69 13.56 -14.64
CA VAL A 460 9.02 14.36 -13.47
C VAL A 460 10.47 14.16 -13.03
N ASP A 461 11.01 15.13 -12.35
CA ASP A 461 12.30 15.02 -11.68
C ASP A 461 12.19 14.32 -10.31
N LYS A 462 13.30 14.24 -9.57
CA LYS A 462 13.35 13.63 -8.21
C LYS A 462 12.52 14.39 -7.16
N ALA A 463 12.13 15.61 -7.45
CA ALA A 463 11.30 16.48 -6.63
C ALA A 463 9.82 16.46 -7.05
N PHE A 464 9.45 15.59 -8.00
CA PHE A 464 8.11 15.49 -8.59
C PHE A 464 7.68 16.73 -9.40
N ALA A 465 8.62 17.59 -9.80
CA ALA A 465 8.37 18.72 -10.69
C ALA A 465 8.40 18.27 -12.16
N THR A 466 7.46 18.77 -12.97
CA THR A 466 7.47 18.60 -14.42
C THR A 466 8.38 19.65 -15.08
N ALA A 467 8.52 19.59 -16.39
CA ALA A 467 9.24 20.61 -17.16
C ALA A 467 8.55 22.00 -17.11
N THR A 468 7.27 22.07 -16.75
CA THR A 468 6.51 23.31 -16.61
C THR A 468 6.60 23.84 -15.18
N PRO A 469 7.14 25.06 -14.96
CA PRO A 469 7.23 25.65 -13.62
C PRO A 469 5.88 25.74 -12.93
N GLY A 470 5.83 25.38 -11.65
CA GLY A 470 4.60 25.37 -10.85
C GLY A 470 3.69 24.15 -11.08
N VAL A 471 4.07 23.23 -11.98
CA VAL A 471 3.32 21.98 -12.24
C VAL A 471 4.10 20.78 -11.73
N PHE A 472 3.43 19.95 -10.95
CA PHE A 472 3.98 18.75 -10.29
C PHE A 472 3.11 17.56 -10.63
N ALA A 473 3.67 16.35 -10.60
CA ALA A 473 2.88 15.15 -10.83
C ALA A 473 3.32 13.98 -9.92
N GLY A 474 2.41 13.04 -9.70
CA GLY A 474 2.70 11.84 -8.90
C GLY A 474 1.56 10.82 -8.91
N GLY A 475 1.81 9.64 -8.35
CA GLY A 475 0.92 8.50 -8.45
C GLY A 475 1.12 7.73 -9.75
N ASP A 476 0.11 7.00 -10.18
CA ASP A 476 0.22 6.08 -11.31
C ASP A 476 0.37 6.79 -12.67
N VAL A 477 0.09 8.07 -12.76
CA VAL A 477 0.33 8.86 -13.98
C VAL A 477 1.81 8.99 -14.37
N ILE A 478 2.74 8.77 -13.42
CA ILE A 478 4.19 8.74 -13.65
C ILE A 478 4.78 7.31 -13.67
N GLY A 479 3.94 6.30 -13.52
CA GLY A 479 4.28 4.87 -13.52
C GLY A 479 3.49 4.08 -12.48
N LEU A 480 2.97 2.94 -12.89
CA LEU A 480 2.15 2.07 -12.04
C LEU A 480 2.86 1.65 -10.76
N GLY A 481 2.11 1.55 -9.67
CA GLY A 481 2.62 1.10 -8.39
C GLY A 481 1.51 0.76 -7.40
N ILE A 482 1.91 0.40 -6.19
CA ILE A 482 0.98 0.16 -5.09
C ILE A 482 0.44 1.50 -4.55
N SER A 483 -0.77 1.49 -3.99
CA SER A 483 -1.47 2.68 -3.50
C SER A 483 -0.65 3.50 -2.49
N THR A 484 0.06 2.85 -1.56
CA THR A 484 0.96 3.51 -0.60
C THR A 484 2.13 4.24 -1.26
N ARG A 485 2.59 3.80 -2.45
CA ARG A 485 3.58 4.54 -3.26
C ARG A 485 2.97 5.84 -3.78
N SER A 486 1.74 5.83 -4.24
CA SER A 486 1.02 7.01 -4.70
C SER A 486 0.81 8.00 -3.55
N VAL A 487 0.47 7.54 -2.33
CA VAL A 487 0.44 8.38 -1.12
C VAL A 487 1.82 9.00 -0.84
N GLY A 488 2.89 8.21 -0.94
CA GLY A 488 4.27 8.68 -0.81
C GLY A 488 4.62 9.78 -1.81
N HIS A 489 4.23 9.61 -3.09
CA HIS A 489 4.42 10.62 -4.14
C HIS A 489 3.68 11.91 -3.82
N GLY A 490 2.38 11.85 -3.47
CA GLY A 490 1.58 13.01 -3.09
C GLY A 490 2.18 13.78 -1.91
N ARG A 491 2.63 13.06 -0.87
CA ARG A 491 3.30 13.64 0.30
C ARG A 491 4.62 14.34 -0.05
N LEU A 492 5.45 13.71 -0.87
CA LEU A 492 6.74 14.28 -1.27
C LEU A 492 6.55 15.47 -2.21
N ALA A 493 5.63 15.37 -3.18
CA ALA A 493 5.26 16.49 -4.05
C ALA A 493 4.71 17.68 -3.26
N ALA A 494 3.85 17.43 -2.25
CA ALA A 494 3.36 18.49 -1.37
C ALA A 494 4.47 19.23 -0.61
N ARG A 495 5.55 18.51 -0.22
CA ARG A 495 6.74 19.14 0.37
C ARG A 495 7.43 20.05 -0.63
N THR A 496 7.59 19.60 -1.87
CA THR A 496 8.20 20.37 -2.96
C THR A 496 7.35 21.58 -3.31
N ILE A 497 6.03 21.40 -3.46
CA ILE A 497 5.08 22.49 -3.74
C ILE A 497 5.14 23.55 -2.63
N HIS A 498 5.15 23.13 -1.35
CA HIS A 498 5.27 24.06 -0.23
C HIS A 498 6.55 24.89 -0.30
N ALA A 499 7.70 24.27 -0.55
CA ALA A 499 8.97 24.96 -0.71
C ALA A 499 8.96 25.92 -1.92
N TYR A 500 8.44 25.46 -3.07
CA TYR A 500 8.27 26.29 -4.27
C TYR A 500 7.45 27.56 -4.01
N LEU A 501 6.31 27.41 -3.32
CA LEU A 501 5.41 28.52 -3.01
C LEU A 501 6.01 29.54 -2.02
N ASN A 502 6.94 29.09 -1.17
CA ASN A 502 7.64 29.94 -0.20
C ASN A 502 9.00 30.46 -0.71
N GLY A 503 9.44 30.06 -1.91
CA GLY A 503 10.77 30.41 -2.43
C GLY A 503 11.91 29.73 -1.66
N GLU A 504 11.65 28.56 -1.04
CA GLU A 504 12.62 27.80 -0.24
C GLU A 504 13.38 26.78 -1.12
N ASN A 505 14.68 26.64 -0.90
CA ASN A 505 15.47 25.56 -1.48
C ASN A 505 15.35 24.31 -0.65
N LEU A 506 14.88 23.20 -1.26
CA LEU A 506 14.90 21.89 -0.61
C LEU A 506 16.33 21.34 -0.59
N ASN A 507 16.98 21.44 0.55
CA ASN A 507 18.20 20.67 0.76
C ASN A 507 17.88 19.18 0.72
N ALA A 508 18.67 18.41 -0.02
CA ALA A 508 18.58 16.96 -0.02
C ALA A 508 18.81 16.44 1.40
N ALA A 509 17.75 15.93 2.05
CA ALA A 509 17.89 15.35 3.38
C ALA A 509 18.83 14.14 3.28
N HIS A 510 19.87 14.12 4.12
CA HIS A 510 20.76 12.95 4.20
C HIS A 510 19.92 11.74 4.63
N LYS A 511 19.76 10.76 3.73
CA LYS A 511 19.02 9.53 4.04
C LYS A 511 19.90 8.68 4.98
N ALA A 512 19.53 8.62 6.26
CA ALA A 512 20.21 7.73 7.20
C ALA A 512 20.01 6.27 6.74
N ARG A 513 21.03 5.44 6.86
CA ARG A 513 20.94 4.05 6.45
C ARG A 513 20.06 3.22 7.42
N PRO A 514 19.31 2.23 6.94
CA PRO A 514 18.54 1.35 7.80
C PRO A 514 19.43 0.42 8.64
N VAL A 515 18.93 0.06 9.82
CA VAL A 515 19.57 -0.91 10.71
C VAL A 515 19.44 -2.31 10.16
N LYS A 516 20.55 -3.03 9.99
CA LYS A 516 20.55 -4.45 9.63
C LYS A 516 20.33 -5.33 10.86
N HIS A 517 19.71 -6.50 10.69
CA HIS A 517 19.56 -7.50 11.77
C HIS A 517 20.91 -7.91 12.38
N SER A 518 21.99 -7.97 11.58
CA SER A 518 23.36 -8.27 12.02
C SER A 518 23.98 -7.20 12.94
N GLU A 519 23.38 -6.01 13.02
CA GLU A 519 23.79 -4.91 13.90
C GLU A 519 22.96 -4.88 15.20
N MET A 520 22.09 -5.86 15.39
CA MET A 520 21.20 -6.00 16.53
C MET A 520 21.51 -7.28 17.30
N ARG A 521 21.26 -7.27 18.60
CA ARG A 521 21.36 -8.47 19.42
C ARG A 521 20.06 -9.25 19.34
N MET A 522 19.91 -10.06 18.29
CA MET A 522 18.68 -10.80 17.98
C MET A 522 18.26 -11.77 19.07
N SER A 523 19.21 -12.40 19.78
CA SER A 523 18.97 -13.33 20.90
C SER A 523 18.28 -12.70 22.12
N PHE A 524 18.19 -11.36 22.19
CA PHE A 524 17.45 -10.67 23.24
C PHE A 524 15.94 -10.83 23.11
N TYR A 525 15.43 -11.02 21.91
CA TYR A 525 14.00 -10.99 21.62
C TYR A 525 13.42 -12.42 21.68
N PRO A 526 12.52 -12.71 22.66
CA PRO A 526 11.90 -14.02 22.75
C PRO A 526 10.95 -14.26 21.57
N PRO A 527 10.76 -15.52 21.15
CA PRO A 527 9.69 -15.87 20.21
C PRO A 527 8.32 -15.48 20.77
N MET A 528 7.47 -14.91 19.92
CA MET A 528 6.11 -14.50 20.24
C MET A 528 5.20 -14.82 19.05
N LYS A 529 4.05 -15.43 19.30
CA LYS A 529 3.10 -15.77 18.23
C LYS A 529 2.69 -14.50 17.46
N ARG A 530 2.77 -14.57 16.12
CA ARG A 530 2.22 -13.54 15.24
C ARG A 530 0.69 -13.59 15.30
N ASN A 531 0.06 -12.43 15.39
CA ASN A 531 -1.39 -12.31 15.37
C ASN A 531 -1.86 -12.01 13.95
N GLU A 532 -2.83 -12.78 13.49
CA GLU A 532 -3.38 -12.66 12.15
C GLU A 532 -4.85 -12.29 12.23
N GLU A 533 -5.34 -11.62 11.19
CA GLU A 533 -6.74 -11.31 11.01
C GLU A 533 -7.56 -12.57 10.77
N LYS A 534 -8.85 -12.50 11.03
CA LYS A 534 -9.80 -13.59 10.78
C LYS A 534 -10.58 -13.29 9.51
N GLN A 535 -10.75 -14.31 8.69
CA GLN A 535 -11.62 -14.26 7.51
C GLN A 535 -12.95 -14.92 7.81
N ILE A 536 -14.01 -14.51 7.12
CA ILE A 536 -15.29 -15.23 7.12
C ILE A 536 -15.15 -16.54 6.33
N PRO A 537 -16.07 -17.51 6.53
CA PRO A 537 -16.05 -18.76 5.76
C PRO A 537 -16.10 -18.52 4.25
N VAL A 538 -15.40 -19.38 3.48
CA VAL A 538 -15.28 -19.24 2.02
C VAL A 538 -16.65 -19.26 1.33
N GLU A 539 -17.57 -20.11 1.79
CA GLU A 539 -18.94 -20.23 1.24
C GLU A 539 -19.75 -18.93 1.41
N GLU A 540 -19.48 -18.16 2.46
CA GLU A 540 -20.07 -16.83 2.67
C GLU A 540 -19.32 -15.79 1.85
N ALA A 541 -17.99 -15.84 1.83
CA ALA A 541 -17.15 -14.90 1.12
C ALA A 541 -17.45 -14.82 -0.39
N THR A 542 -17.71 -15.98 -1.02
CA THR A 542 -18.02 -16.06 -2.45
C THR A 542 -19.41 -15.54 -2.84
N ARG A 543 -20.28 -15.27 -1.86
CA ARG A 543 -21.67 -14.84 -2.07
C ARG A 543 -21.96 -13.44 -1.55
N THR A 544 -20.93 -12.68 -1.17
CA THR A 544 -21.14 -11.35 -0.59
C THR A 544 -20.13 -10.34 -1.12
N PHE A 545 -20.59 -9.10 -1.26
CA PHE A 545 -19.74 -7.93 -1.45
C PHE A 545 -19.44 -7.19 -0.14
N LYS A 546 -19.87 -7.73 1.01
CA LYS A 546 -19.47 -7.21 2.33
C LYS A 546 -18.03 -7.59 2.62
N GLU A 547 -17.40 -6.82 3.51
CA GLU A 547 -16.01 -7.06 3.90
C GLU A 547 -15.80 -8.50 4.42
N THR A 548 -14.79 -9.20 3.86
CA THR A 548 -14.55 -10.62 4.13
C THR A 548 -13.51 -10.88 5.22
N THR A 549 -12.86 -9.82 5.71
CA THR A 549 -11.79 -9.93 6.70
C THR A 549 -12.09 -9.05 7.92
N HIS A 550 -11.88 -9.55 9.12
CA HIS A 550 -12.09 -8.79 10.36
C HIS A 550 -10.78 -8.18 10.87
N THR A 551 -10.86 -6.98 11.46
CA THR A 551 -9.75 -6.35 12.19
C THR A 551 -9.38 -7.21 13.41
N ILE A 552 -8.08 -7.24 13.77
CA ILE A 552 -7.60 -7.92 14.98
C ILE A 552 -8.17 -7.26 16.24
N GLU A 553 -8.34 -8.05 17.30
CA GLU A 553 -8.83 -7.56 18.59
C GLU A 553 -7.78 -6.76 19.36
N PHE A 554 -8.21 -5.96 20.34
CA PHE A 554 -7.33 -5.08 21.12
C PHE A 554 -6.18 -5.84 21.78
N GLU A 555 -6.44 -6.97 22.41
CA GLU A 555 -5.43 -7.80 23.08
C GLU A 555 -4.40 -8.35 22.09
N GLN A 556 -4.85 -8.68 20.88
CA GLN A 556 -3.98 -9.13 19.79
C GLN A 556 -3.11 -7.97 19.29
N ALA A 557 -3.69 -6.77 19.13
CA ALA A 557 -2.95 -5.56 18.73
C ALA A 557 -1.90 -5.17 19.79
N LEU A 558 -2.23 -5.25 21.08
CA LEU A 558 -1.29 -5.00 22.16
C LEU A 558 -0.16 -6.04 22.19
N ALA A 559 -0.47 -7.32 21.97
CA ALA A 559 0.54 -8.37 21.87
C ALA A 559 1.43 -8.16 20.64
N GLU A 560 0.85 -7.82 19.48
CA GLU A 560 1.58 -7.58 18.25
C GLU A 560 2.50 -6.36 18.34
N SER A 561 2.07 -5.27 19.00
CA SER A 561 2.90 -4.09 19.22
C SER A 561 4.18 -4.41 20.00
N LYS A 562 4.12 -5.37 20.95
CA LYS A 562 5.27 -5.83 21.76
C LYS A 562 6.25 -6.70 20.96
N ARG A 563 5.86 -7.22 19.80
CA ARG A 563 6.76 -7.93 18.90
C ARG A 563 7.74 -6.98 18.18
N CYS A 564 7.48 -5.67 18.17
CA CYS A 564 8.36 -4.69 17.57
C CYS A 564 9.69 -4.63 18.31
N MET A 565 10.81 -4.84 17.59
CA MET A 565 12.18 -4.81 18.14
C MET A 565 12.75 -3.41 18.24
N SER A 566 12.01 -2.35 17.89
CA SER A 566 12.43 -0.95 17.94
C SER A 566 13.78 -0.67 17.26
N CYS A 567 14.03 -1.25 16.08
CA CYS A 567 15.29 -1.18 15.35
C CYS A 567 15.81 0.27 15.25
N GLY A 568 17.02 0.53 15.83
CA GLY A 568 17.70 1.83 15.79
C GLY A 568 17.12 2.92 16.67
N LEU A 569 16.19 2.60 17.60
CA LEU A 569 15.65 3.55 18.58
C LEU A 569 15.51 2.89 19.95
N CYS A 570 15.85 3.61 21.01
CA CYS A 570 15.78 3.11 22.39
C CYS A 570 14.33 2.74 22.77
N PHE A 571 14.12 1.55 23.34
CA PHE A 571 12.83 1.13 23.88
C PHE A 571 12.89 0.87 25.40
N ALA A 572 13.86 1.48 26.08
CA ALA A 572 14.00 1.48 27.55
C ALA A 572 14.17 0.09 28.19
N CYS A 573 14.84 -0.85 27.52
CA CYS A 573 15.07 -2.20 28.02
C CYS A 573 16.08 -2.32 29.16
N ASP A 574 16.75 -1.23 29.55
CA ASP A 574 17.76 -1.11 30.60
C ASP A 574 19.06 -1.93 30.42
N GLN A 575 19.20 -2.72 29.37
CA GLN A 575 20.38 -3.58 29.19
C GLN A 575 21.69 -2.79 29.26
N CYS A 576 21.79 -1.63 28.58
CA CYS A 576 22.99 -0.77 28.61
C CYS A 576 23.28 -0.22 30.01
N ARG A 577 22.25 0.06 30.82
CA ARG A 577 22.38 0.55 32.18
C ARG A 577 22.78 -0.55 33.14
N ILE A 578 22.13 -1.71 33.06
CA ILE A 578 22.37 -2.86 33.94
C ILE A 578 23.78 -3.41 33.76
N TYR A 579 24.28 -3.48 32.53
CA TYR A 579 25.61 -3.99 32.24
C TYR A 579 26.71 -2.96 32.29
N CYS A 580 26.42 -1.69 32.61
CA CYS A 580 27.45 -0.65 32.70
C CYS A 580 28.28 -0.83 33.99
N PRO A 581 29.59 -1.22 33.93
CA PRO A 581 30.40 -1.46 35.12
C PRO A 581 30.74 -0.20 35.89
N ARG A 582 30.53 0.97 35.27
CA ARG A 582 30.80 2.28 35.87
C ARG A 582 29.54 3.04 36.25
N GLU A 583 28.35 2.42 36.10
CA GLU A 583 27.06 3.07 36.34
C GLU A 583 26.90 4.43 35.60
N ALA A 584 27.57 4.57 34.47
CA ALA A 584 27.63 5.79 33.70
C ALA A 584 26.38 6.06 32.88
N ILE A 585 25.49 5.07 32.75
CA ILE A 585 24.27 5.20 31.96
C ILE A 585 23.06 5.35 32.89
N GLU A 586 22.30 6.41 32.64
CA GLU A 586 21.11 6.76 33.41
C GLU A 586 19.88 6.75 32.55
N ARG A 587 18.70 6.46 33.15
CA ARG A 587 17.41 6.49 32.49
C ARG A 587 16.56 7.64 33.03
N SER A 588 15.99 8.44 32.14
CA SER A 588 15.09 9.53 32.52
C SER A 588 13.86 9.56 31.61
N PHE A 589 12.69 9.31 32.16
CA PHE A 589 11.40 9.45 31.47
C PHE A 589 10.94 10.90 31.27
N LYS A 590 11.71 11.89 31.75
CA LYS A 590 11.56 13.30 31.37
C LYS A 590 12.02 13.57 29.95
N ARG A 591 12.83 12.65 29.38
CA ARG A 591 13.27 12.71 27.97
C ARG A 591 12.21 12.08 27.06
N PRO A 592 12.16 12.47 25.78
CA PRO A 592 11.23 11.91 24.83
C PRO A 592 11.34 10.39 24.72
N GLN A 593 10.24 9.72 24.45
CA GLN A 593 10.19 8.30 24.13
C GLN A 593 11.22 7.99 23.02
N GLY A 594 11.91 6.87 23.13
CA GLY A 594 12.98 6.53 22.19
C GLY A 594 14.35 7.12 22.53
N LYS A 595 14.44 8.08 23.47
CA LYS A 595 15.68 8.78 23.86
C LYS A 595 15.89 8.86 25.39
N VAL A 596 15.32 7.90 26.13
CA VAL A 596 15.29 7.94 27.59
C VAL A 596 16.63 7.68 28.27
N MET A 597 17.59 7.05 27.58
CA MET A 597 18.93 6.78 28.11
C MET A 597 19.89 7.94 27.84
N HIS A 598 20.77 8.23 28.78
CA HIS A 598 21.86 9.19 28.64
C HIS A 598 23.09 8.70 29.38
N THR A 599 24.25 9.21 29.00
CA THR A 599 25.54 8.83 29.58
C THR A 599 26.13 9.99 30.36
N ASP A 600 26.55 9.72 31.57
CA ASP A 600 27.46 10.58 32.31
C ASP A 600 28.90 10.27 31.84
N TYR A 601 29.41 11.11 30.97
CA TYR A 601 30.72 10.91 30.35
C TYR A 601 31.88 11.06 31.34
N THR A 602 31.64 11.65 32.51
CA THR A 602 32.69 11.75 33.57
C THR A 602 32.98 10.41 34.23
N ARG A 603 31.99 9.51 34.22
CA ARG A 603 32.11 8.14 34.77
C ARG A 603 32.47 7.09 33.71
N CYS A 604 32.27 7.41 32.41
CA CYS A 604 32.48 6.45 31.33
C CYS A 604 33.97 6.21 31.07
N ASN A 605 34.38 4.93 31.03
CA ASN A 605 35.74 4.52 30.70
C ASN A 605 35.88 3.93 29.27
N GLY A 606 34.83 3.96 28.46
CA GLY A 606 34.88 3.47 27.10
C GLY A 606 35.02 1.94 26.95
N CYS A 607 34.42 1.16 27.85
CA CYS A 607 34.52 -0.30 27.83
C CYS A 607 33.66 -0.99 26.78
N HIS A 608 32.81 -0.29 26.03
CA HIS A 608 31.92 -0.74 24.96
C HIS A 608 30.76 -1.67 25.38
N VAL A 609 30.68 -2.13 26.63
CA VAL A 609 29.64 -3.08 27.07
C VAL A 609 28.22 -2.59 26.76
N CYS A 610 27.94 -1.30 26.90
CA CYS A 610 26.64 -0.72 26.60
C CYS A 610 26.26 -0.82 25.11
N HIS A 611 27.22 -0.70 24.19
CA HIS A 611 27.01 -0.89 22.77
C HIS A 611 26.65 -2.35 22.48
N LEU A 612 27.45 -3.28 22.98
CA LEU A 612 27.24 -4.72 22.80
C LEU A 612 25.95 -5.23 23.46
N ALA A 613 25.60 -4.63 24.61
CA ALA A 613 24.36 -4.98 25.31
C ALA A 613 23.10 -4.40 24.65
N CYS A 614 23.22 -3.36 23.81
CA CYS A 614 22.06 -2.70 23.20
C CYS A 614 21.39 -3.61 22.17
N PRO A 615 20.13 -4.10 22.40
CA PRO A 615 19.53 -5.07 21.49
C PRO A 615 19.06 -4.45 20.17
N CYS A 616 18.71 -3.15 20.15
CA CYS A 616 18.11 -2.49 19.00
C CYS A 616 19.09 -1.70 18.10
N GLY A 617 20.40 -1.75 18.40
CA GLY A 617 21.43 -1.03 17.62
C GLY A 617 21.40 0.49 17.76
N TYR A 618 20.82 1.03 18.86
CA TYR A 618 20.71 2.47 19.12
C TYR A 618 22.01 3.11 19.63
N ILE A 619 22.83 2.33 20.34
CA ILE A 619 24.10 2.83 20.90
C ILE A 619 25.24 2.50 19.95
N GLN A 620 26.04 3.49 19.62
CA GLN A 620 27.31 3.33 18.92
C GLN A 620 28.44 3.85 19.81
N MET A 621 29.70 3.48 19.49
CA MET A 621 30.86 4.02 20.18
C MET A 621 31.54 5.07 19.30
N GLY A 622 31.63 6.28 19.80
CA GLY A 622 32.15 7.46 19.10
C GLY A 622 33.01 8.34 20.00
N MET A 623 33.26 9.58 19.56
CA MET A 623 34.10 10.55 20.29
C MET A 623 33.41 11.18 21.50
N GLY A 624 32.16 10.79 21.82
CA GLY A 624 31.52 11.22 23.08
C GLY A 624 31.00 12.66 23.11
N LEU A 625 30.58 13.22 21.97
CA LEU A 625 29.86 14.52 21.91
C LEU A 625 28.70 14.44 20.94
#